data_0939e075a3ef7417f6f365cd64648b8b
#
_entry.id   0939e075a3ef7417f6f365cd64648b8b
#
_cell.length_a   1.000
_cell.length_b   1.000
_cell.length_c   1.000
_cell.angle_alpha   90.00
_cell.angle_beta   90.00
_cell.angle_gamma   90.00
#
_symmetry.space_group_name_H-M   'P 1'
#
loop_
_entity.id
_entity.type
_entity.pdbx_description
1 polymer ?
#
loop_
_entity_poly.entity_id
_entity_poly.type
_entity_poly.pdbx_seq_one_letter_code
_entity_poly.pdbx_strand_id
1 'polypeptide(L)'
;MMTTPFKRIHLIVMDSVGIGEGPDAAAFNDEGSHTLKHTLEGFKQKLPHLEQLGLGNIAPLPVVSKVTHPGAFYTKLSEASVGKDTMTGHWEIMGLNIMQPFKVYPNGFPEELVKEIEDMTGRKVVANRPASGTQIIDEWGEHQMKTGDLIVYTSCLLYTSDAADD
;
A
#
# COMPACT_ATOMS: atom_id res chain seq x y z
N MET A 1 12.42 -28.80 24.82
CA MET A 1 12.70 -27.51 24.17
C MET A 1 12.75 -27.79 22.66
N MET A 2 11.82 -27.22 21.88
CA MET A 2 11.96 -27.27 20.43
C MET A 2 13.10 -26.35 20.05
N THR A 3 14.18 -26.89 19.53
CA THR A 3 15.25 -26.10 18.93
C THR A 3 14.69 -25.51 17.64
N THR A 4 14.53 -24.21 17.55
CA THR A 4 14.16 -23.54 16.29
C THR A 4 15.24 -23.85 15.26
N PRO A 5 14.90 -24.48 14.13
CA PRO A 5 15.91 -24.87 13.12
C PRO A 5 16.54 -23.67 12.43
N PHE A 6 15.93 -22.48 12.56
CA PHE A 6 16.37 -21.25 11.90
C PHE A 6 16.90 -20.25 12.92
N LYS A 7 18.09 -19.71 12.64
CA LYS A 7 18.70 -18.65 13.47
C LYS A 7 18.34 -17.24 12.97
N ARG A 8 17.84 -17.13 11.74
CA ARG A 8 17.50 -15.86 11.10
C ARG A 8 16.36 -16.06 10.10
N ILE A 9 15.41 -15.16 10.12
CA ILE A 9 14.30 -15.07 9.17
C ILE A 9 14.38 -13.70 8.53
N HIS A 10 14.25 -13.65 7.20
CA HIS A 10 14.12 -12.41 6.44
C HIS A 10 12.71 -12.36 5.85
N LEU A 11 11.94 -11.34 6.21
CA LEU A 11 10.67 -11.02 5.58
C LEU A 11 10.91 -9.94 4.52
N ILE A 12 10.60 -10.26 3.27
CA ILE A 12 10.74 -9.32 2.16
C ILE A 12 9.34 -9.05 1.64
N VAL A 13 8.89 -7.81 1.78
CA VAL A 13 7.63 -7.32 1.22
C VAL A 13 7.96 -6.57 -0.06
N MET A 14 7.40 -7.02 -1.18
CA MET A 14 7.48 -6.29 -2.44
C MET A 14 6.27 -5.36 -2.49
N ASP A 15 6.54 -4.07 -2.49
CA ASP A 15 5.51 -3.05 -2.49
C ASP A 15 4.61 -3.14 -3.72
N SER A 16 3.34 -2.87 -3.54
CA SER A 16 2.30 -2.84 -4.59
C SER A 16 2.18 -4.11 -5.44
N VAL A 17 2.71 -5.25 -5.02
CA VAL A 17 2.63 -6.50 -5.78
C VAL A 17 1.42 -7.33 -5.37
N GLY A 18 0.38 -7.29 -6.20
CA GLY A 18 -0.81 -8.12 -6.06
C GLY A 18 -0.93 -9.20 -7.13
N ILE A 19 -1.45 -10.37 -6.76
CA ILE A 19 -1.74 -11.49 -7.66
C ILE A 19 -3.25 -11.73 -7.72
N GLY A 20 -3.92 -11.02 -8.63
CA GLY A 20 -5.37 -11.03 -8.81
C GLY A 20 -6.08 -10.12 -7.80
N GLU A 21 -7.36 -9.93 -8.03
CA GLU A 21 -8.24 -9.12 -7.21
C GLU A 21 -8.58 -9.77 -5.87
N GLY A 22 -8.92 -8.96 -4.88
CA GLY A 22 -9.44 -9.39 -3.60
C GLY A 22 -10.92 -9.86 -3.69
N PRO A 23 -11.41 -10.59 -2.69
CA PRO A 23 -12.84 -11.01 -2.65
C PRO A 23 -13.83 -9.86 -2.60
N ASP A 24 -13.39 -8.70 -2.15
CA ASP A 24 -14.15 -7.46 -1.95
C ASP A 24 -13.84 -6.38 -3.00
N ALA A 25 -13.15 -6.74 -4.08
CA ALA A 25 -12.72 -5.81 -5.14
C ALA A 25 -13.86 -4.95 -5.67
N ALA A 26 -15.06 -5.51 -5.86
CA ALA A 26 -16.22 -4.77 -6.33
C ALA A 26 -16.63 -3.61 -5.39
N ALA A 27 -16.44 -3.76 -4.07
CA ALA A 27 -16.75 -2.71 -3.10
C ALA A 27 -15.79 -1.51 -3.21
N PHE A 28 -14.61 -1.73 -3.79
CA PHE A 28 -13.56 -0.72 -3.95
C PHE A 28 -13.34 -0.28 -5.41
N ASN A 29 -14.20 -0.71 -6.36
CA ASN A 29 -14.04 -0.50 -7.80
C ASN A 29 -12.68 -1.01 -8.33
N ASP A 30 -12.21 -2.14 -7.82
CA ASP A 30 -10.90 -2.71 -8.08
C ASP A 30 -10.99 -4.06 -8.81
N GLU A 31 -12.12 -4.33 -9.44
CA GLU A 31 -12.35 -5.53 -10.22
C GLU A 31 -11.36 -5.61 -11.39
N GLY A 32 -10.83 -6.80 -11.63
CA GLY A 32 -9.83 -7.04 -12.66
C GLY A 32 -8.41 -6.64 -12.28
N SER A 33 -8.17 -6.18 -11.05
CA SER A 33 -6.83 -5.83 -10.58
C SER A 33 -5.90 -7.04 -10.56
N HIS A 34 -4.72 -6.89 -11.10
CA HIS A 34 -3.69 -7.93 -11.11
C HIS A 34 -2.33 -7.32 -11.43
N THR A 35 -1.78 -6.55 -10.49
CA THR A 35 -0.57 -5.75 -10.69
C THR A 35 0.57 -6.54 -11.31
N LEU A 36 0.88 -7.71 -10.73
CA LEU A 36 1.98 -8.53 -11.22
C LEU A 36 1.78 -8.98 -12.67
N LYS A 37 0.56 -9.41 -13.04
CA LYS A 37 0.28 -9.83 -14.42
C LYS A 37 0.43 -8.66 -15.39
N HIS A 38 -0.20 -7.52 -15.10
CA HIS A 38 -0.19 -6.35 -15.97
C HIS A 38 1.24 -5.79 -16.14
N THR A 39 2.03 -5.78 -15.07
CA THR A 39 3.44 -5.39 -15.15
C THR A 39 4.22 -6.35 -16.06
N LEU A 40 4.00 -7.65 -15.92
CA LEU A 40 4.71 -8.66 -16.70
C LEU A 40 4.27 -8.74 -18.17
N GLU A 41 3.09 -8.23 -18.55
CA GLU A 41 2.65 -8.15 -19.95
C GLU A 41 3.60 -7.30 -20.81
N GLY A 42 4.17 -6.24 -20.24
CA GLY A 42 5.18 -5.41 -20.89
C GLY A 42 6.62 -5.93 -20.75
N PHE A 43 6.83 -6.98 -19.97
CA PHE A 43 8.16 -7.45 -19.64
C PHE A 43 8.63 -8.54 -20.63
N LYS A 44 9.83 -8.39 -21.18
CA LYS A 44 10.37 -9.29 -22.20
C LYS A 44 11.35 -10.33 -21.66
N GLN A 45 11.85 -10.13 -20.46
CA GLN A 45 12.85 -10.99 -19.85
C GLN A 45 12.18 -12.08 -19.02
N LYS A 46 12.78 -13.25 -18.97
CA LYS A 46 12.36 -14.31 -18.06
C LYS A 46 12.81 -14.03 -16.65
N LEU A 47 12.08 -14.53 -15.67
CA LEU A 47 12.37 -14.43 -14.25
C LEU A 47 12.70 -15.83 -13.68
N PRO A 48 13.85 -16.44 -14.08
CA PRO A 48 14.11 -17.86 -13.84
C PRO A 48 14.19 -18.21 -12.35
N HIS A 49 14.66 -17.31 -11.50
CA HIS A 49 14.71 -17.57 -10.08
C HIS A 49 13.31 -17.58 -9.42
N LEU A 50 12.44 -16.62 -9.78
CA LEU A 50 11.07 -16.62 -9.29
C LEU A 50 10.25 -17.78 -9.86
N GLU A 51 10.49 -18.14 -11.10
CA GLU A 51 9.93 -19.33 -11.73
C GLU A 51 10.32 -20.60 -10.96
N GLN A 52 11.62 -20.77 -10.67
CA GLN A 52 12.11 -21.90 -9.90
C GLN A 52 11.55 -21.96 -8.47
N LEU A 53 11.27 -20.81 -7.85
CA LEU A 53 10.62 -20.74 -6.54
C LEU A 53 9.11 -21.07 -6.60
N GLY A 54 8.51 -21.16 -7.77
CA GLY A 54 7.12 -21.57 -7.97
C GLY A 54 6.14 -20.41 -8.17
N LEU A 55 6.60 -19.20 -8.49
CA LEU A 55 5.71 -18.06 -8.73
C LEU A 55 4.64 -18.34 -9.79
N GLY A 56 5.01 -18.97 -10.91
CA GLY A 56 4.08 -19.37 -11.98
C GLY A 56 3.07 -20.43 -11.58
N ASN A 57 3.24 -21.09 -10.44
CA ASN A 57 2.29 -22.08 -9.93
C ASN A 57 1.14 -21.42 -9.15
N ILE A 58 1.31 -20.17 -8.68
CA ILE A 58 0.28 -19.41 -7.96
C ILE A 58 -0.83 -19.00 -8.92
N ALA A 59 -0.46 -18.42 -10.06
CA ALA A 59 -1.37 -17.97 -11.11
C ALA A 59 -0.69 -18.03 -12.48
N PRO A 60 -1.44 -18.09 -13.59
CA PRO A 60 -0.89 -17.90 -14.93
C PRO A 60 -0.32 -16.48 -15.08
N LEU A 61 0.98 -16.39 -15.33
CA LEU A 61 1.69 -15.12 -15.47
C LEU A 61 2.45 -15.08 -16.79
N PRO A 62 2.54 -13.92 -17.47
CA PRO A 62 3.45 -13.76 -18.59
C PRO A 62 4.90 -14.02 -18.14
N VAL A 63 5.72 -14.54 -19.04
CA VAL A 63 7.16 -14.80 -18.89
C VAL A 63 7.60 -15.65 -17.70
N VAL A 64 6.66 -16.21 -16.92
CA VAL A 64 6.91 -17.09 -15.76
C VAL A 64 6.14 -18.38 -15.95
N SER A 65 6.84 -19.49 -16.11
CA SER A 65 6.23 -20.80 -16.35
C SER A 65 5.92 -21.53 -15.03
N LYS A 66 5.02 -22.50 -15.09
CA LYS A 66 4.84 -23.46 -13.99
C LYS A 66 6.03 -24.42 -13.94
N VAL A 67 6.39 -24.80 -12.71
CA VAL A 67 7.43 -25.81 -12.47
C VAL A 67 6.86 -26.98 -11.67
N THR A 68 7.29 -28.18 -12.00
CA THR A 68 6.81 -29.42 -11.36
C THR A 68 7.40 -29.60 -9.95
N HIS A 69 8.64 -29.14 -9.76
CA HIS A 69 9.36 -29.26 -8.51
C HIS A 69 9.89 -27.89 -8.09
N PRO A 70 9.05 -27.04 -7.47
CA PRO A 70 9.46 -25.73 -7.02
C PRO A 70 10.47 -25.83 -5.87
N GLY A 71 11.41 -24.89 -5.84
CA GLY A 71 12.45 -24.82 -4.81
C GLY A 71 11.97 -24.19 -3.50
N ALA A 72 10.69 -23.78 -3.43
CA ALA A 72 10.09 -23.15 -2.25
C ALA A 72 8.63 -23.55 -2.07
N PHE A 73 8.07 -23.24 -0.91
CA PHE A 73 6.63 -23.26 -0.70
C PHE A 73 6.03 -21.94 -1.20
N TYR A 74 4.87 -22.03 -1.83
CA TYR A 74 4.15 -20.87 -2.37
C TYR A 74 2.67 -20.98 -2.03
N THR A 75 2.02 -19.82 -1.87
CA THR A 75 0.58 -19.73 -1.66
C THR A 75 0.08 -18.37 -2.08
N LYS A 76 -1.24 -18.20 -2.17
CA LYS A 76 -1.93 -16.93 -2.28
C LYS A 76 -2.76 -16.75 -1.01
N LEU A 77 -2.61 -15.60 -0.39
CA LEU A 77 -3.39 -15.18 0.76
C LEU A 77 -4.33 -14.06 0.35
N SER A 78 -5.49 -13.99 0.97
CA SER A 78 -6.39 -12.84 0.91
C SER A 78 -6.35 -12.13 2.25
N GLU A 79 -6.36 -10.81 2.22
CA GLU A 79 -6.48 -9.99 3.42
C GLU A 79 -7.81 -10.27 4.12
N ALA A 80 -7.79 -10.37 5.44
CA ALA A 80 -8.97 -10.59 6.27
C ALA A 80 -9.43 -9.28 6.94
N SER A 81 -8.54 -8.30 7.05
CA SER A 81 -8.86 -6.97 7.57
C SER A 81 -9.78 -6.21 6.64
N VAL A 82 -10.56 -5.31 7.21
CA VAL A 82 -11.47 -4.43 6.46
C VAL A 82 -10.76 -3.11 6.21
N GLY A 83 -10.57 -2.77 4.95
CA GLY A 83 -9.90 -1.54 4.54
C GLY A 83 -8.99 -1.80 3.35
N LYS A 84 -8.65 -0.75 2.63
CA LYS A 84 -7.77 -0.83 1.48
C LYS A 84 -6.71 0.25 1.62
N ASP A 85 -5.83 0.04 2.58
CA ASP A 85 -4.73 0.94 2.85
C ASP A 85 -3.48 0.16 3.30
N THR A 86 -2.32 0.73 3.03
CA THR A 86 -1.03 0.12 3.32
C THR A 86 -0.83 -0.19 4.80
N MET A 87 -1.33 0.65 5.70
CA MET A 87 -1.17 0.44 7.15
C MET A 87 -1.94 -0.79 7.60
N THR A 88 -3.18 -0.97 7.14
CA THR A 88 -4.01 -2.13 7.44
C THR A 88 -3.30 -3.41 7.01
N GLY A 89 -2.80 -3.48 5.78
CA GLY A 89 -2.07 -4.64 5.27
C GLY A 89 -0.80 -4.96 6.06
N HIS A 90 0.01 -3.95 6.40
CA HIS A 90 1.22 -4.14 7.20
C HIS A 90 0.90 -4.63 8.63
N TRP A 91 -0.13 -4.11 9.23
CA TRP A 91 -0.55 -4.54 10.57
C TRP A 91 -1.06 -5.97 10.56
N GLU A 92 -1.78 -6.38 9.50
CA GLU A 92 -2.23 -7.76 9.36
C GLU A 92 -1.06 -8.73 9.17
N ILE A 93 -0.04 -8.37 8.39
CA ILE A 93 1.21 -9.15 8.28
C ILE A 93 1.86 -9.36 9.66
N MET A 94 1.74 -8.38 10.55
CA MET A 94 2.24 -8.46 11.92
C MET A 94 1.27 -9.16 12.89
N GLY A 95 0.13 -9.64 12.41
CA GLY A 95 -0.85 -10.40 13.18
C GLY A 95 -1.97 -9.56 13.81
N LEU A 96 -2.10 -8.29 13.43
CA LEU A 96 -3.18 -7.42 13.89
C LEU A 96 -4.27 -7.31 12.83
N ASN A 97 -5.41 -7.93 13.09
CA ASN A 97 -6.57 -7.86 12.20
C ASN A 97 -7.37 -6.57 12.47
N ILE A 98 -7.56 -5.76 11.45
CA ILE A 98 -8.28 -4.48 11.51
C ILE A 98 -9.71 -4.71 11.02
N MET A 99 -10.65 -4.73 11.95
CA MET A 99 -12.08 -4.94 11.65
C MET A 99 -12.85 -3.64 11.38
N GLN A 100 -12.24 -2.49 11.65
CA GLN A 100 -12.82 -1.17 11.43
C GLN A 100 -11.85 -0.34 10.59
N PRO A 101 -12.21 -0.02 9.32
CA PRO A 101 -11.31 0.70 8.43
C PRO A 101 -11.02 2.10 8.95
N PHE A 102 -9.87 2.64 8.61
CA PHE A 102 -9.55 4.03 8.90
C PHE A 102 -10.49 4.98 8.18
N LYS A 103 -10.77 6.12 8.82
CA LYS A 103 -11.56 7.18 8.19
C LYS A 103 -10.76 7.80 7.05
N VAL A 104 -11.41 7.96 5.92
CA VAL A 104 -10.84 8.65 4.76
C VAL A 104 -11.52 10.03 4.60
N TYR A 105 -10.77 10.99 4.11
CA TYR A 105 -11.21 12.38 3.95
C TYR A 105 -10.96 12.86 2.51
N PRO A 106 -11.81 12.42 1.55
CA PRO A 106 -11.59 12.67 0.12
C PRO A 106 -11.66 14.15 -0.27
N ASN A 107 -12.18 15.00 0.60
CA ASN A 107 -12.32 16.45 0.36
C ASN A 107 -11.49 17.31 1.35
N GLY A 108 -10.51 16.72 2.04
CA GLY A 108 -9.81 17.33 3.15
C GLY A 108 -10.48 17.05 4.49
N PHE A 109 -9.82 17.39 5.57
CA PHE A 109 -10.33 17.20 6.93
C PHE A 109 -11.52 18.13 7.22
N PRO A 110 -12.47 17.72 8.11
CA PRO A 110 -13.56 18.57 8.53
C PRO A 110 -13.05 19.89 9.17
N GLU A 111 -13.79 20.97 8.95
CA GLU A 111 -13.42 22.29 9.49
C GLU A 111 -13.27 22.30 11.02
N GLU A 112 -14.06 21.49 11.71
CA GLU A 112 -13.99 21.35 13.17
C GLU A 112 -12.61 20.83 13.61
N LEU A 113 -12.09 19.79 12.91
CA LEU A 113 -10.77 19.24 13.19
C LEU A 113 -9.65 20.23 12.85
N VAL A 114 -9.79 20.92 11.72
CA VAL A 114 -8.84 21.97 11.33
C VAL A 114 -8.77 23.07 12.41
N LYS A 115 -9.92 23.52 12.87
CA LYS A 115 -10.00 24.53 13.93
C LYS A 115 -9.40 24.05 15.25
N GLU A 116 -9.64 22.79 15.62
CA GLU A 116 -9.04 22.22 16.83
C GLU A 116 -7.48 22.22 16.73
N ILE A 117 -6.94 21.86 15.58
CA ILE A 117 -5.49 21.93 15.32
C ILE A 117 -4.98 23.37 15.43
N GLU A 118 -5.68 24.34 14.86
CA GLU A 118 -5.32 25.76 14.92
C GLU A 118 -5.35 26.28 16.37
N ASP A 119 -6.41 25.96 17.11
CA ASP A 119 -6.58 26.38 18.51
C ASP A 119 -5.48 25.76 19.41
N MET A 120 -5.13 24.51 19.19
CA MET A 120 -4.09 23.81 19.95
C MET A 120 -2.68 24.34 19.66
N THR A 121 -2.42 24.71 18.41
CA THR A 121 -1.06 25.06 17.95
C THR A 121 -0.83 26.55 17.90
N GLY A 122 -1.87 27.38 17.89
CA GLY A 122 -1.81 28.82 17.64
C GLY A 122 -1.35 29.17 16.21
N ARG A 123 -1.41 28.23 15.29
CA ARG A 123 -0.97 28.39 13.89
C ARG A 123 -2.13 28.09 12.94
N LYS A 124 -2.14 28.77 11.82
CA LYS A 124 -3.12 28.49 10.78
C LYS A 124 -2.80 27.22 10.01
N VAL A 125 -3.84 26.52 9.60
CA VAL A 125 -3.75 25.37 8.70
C VAL A 125 -3.95 25.84 7.26
N VAL A 126 -3.06 25.41 6.39
CA VAL A 126 -3.14 25.65 4.94
C VAL A 126 -3.19 24.33 4.19
N ALA A 127 -3.63 24.37 2.94
CA ALA A 127 -3.65 23.24 2.01
C ALA A 127 -4.56 22.06 2.38
N ASN A 128 -5.56 22.24 3.23
CA ASN A 128 -6.51 21.20 3.63
C ASN A 128 -7.31 20.65 2.42
N ARG A 129 -6.67 19.85 1.59
CA ARG A 129 -7.24 19.22 0.40
C ARG A 129 -6.48 17.96 0.02
N PRO A 130 -7.07 17.08 -0.83
CA PRO A 130 -6.33 15.96 -1.40
C PRO A 130 -5.23 16.44 -2.35
N ALA A 131 -4.02 15.93 -2.16
CA ALA A 131 -2.89 16.16 -3.06
C ALA A 131 -1.75 15.19 -2.79
N SER A 132 -0.73 15.15 -3.67
CA SER A 132 0.53 14.48 -3.36
C SER A 132 1.40 15.34 -2.45
N GLY A 133 2.25 14.70 -1.64
CA GLY A 133 3.16 15.39 -0.72
C GLY A 133 4.11 16.34 -1.44
N THR A 134 4.70 15.91 -2.55
CA THR A 134 5.60 16.73 -3.37
C THR A 134 4.90 17.98 -3.90
N GLN A 135 3.71 17.83 -4.46
CA GLN A 135 2.92 18.95 -4.96
C GLN A 135 2.60 19.97 -3.87
N ILE A 136 2.20 19.52 -2.69
CA ILE A 136 1.85 20.39 -1.57
C ILE A 136 3.07 21.12 -1.05
N ILE A 137 4.22 20.48 -0.99
CA ILE A 137 5.48 21.13 -0.57
C ILE A 137 5.90 22.18 -1.59
N ASP A 138 5.80 21.90 -2.88
CA ASP A 138 6.12 22.86 -3.94
C ASP A 138 5.20 24.12 -3.88
N GLU A 139 3.91 23.92 -3.60
CA GLU A 139 2.95 25.03 -3.54
C GLU A 139 3.04 25.85 -2.23
N TRP A 140 3.21 25.19 -1.10
CA TRP A 140 3.04 25.79 0.22
C TRP A 140 4.30 25.84 1.07
N GLY A 141 5.37 25.14 0.69
CA GLY A 141 6.58 25.06 1.50
C GLY A 141 7.23 26.42 1.75
N GLU A 142 7.31 27.26 0.73
CA GLU A 142 7.85 28.61 0.87
C GLU A 142 6.99 29.52 1.77
N HIS A 143 5.66 29.37 1.67
CA HIS A 143 4.71 30.05 2.55
C HIS A 143 4.92 29.60 4.01
N GLN A 144 4.97 28.30 4.25
CA GLN A 144 5.19 27.76 5.59
C GLN A 144 6.49 28.27 6.21
N MET A 145 7.58 28.30 5.45
CA MET A 145 8.86 28.81 5.95
C MET A 145 8.80 30.29 6.35
N LYS A 146 7.95 31.09 5.72
CA LYS A 146 7.78 32.54 5.99
C LYS A 146 6.82 32.81 7.14
N THR A 147 5.73 32.05 7.23
CA THR A 147 4.62 32.32 8.17
C THR A 147 4.62 31.42 9.40
N GLY A 148 5.15 30.20 9.26
CA GLY A 148 5.05 29.16 10.26
C GLY A 148 3.68 28.46 10.28
N ASP A 149 2.83 28.67 9.28
CA ASP A 149 1.56 27.99 9.14
C ASP A 149 1.76 26.48 8.93
N LEU A 150 0.77 25.68 9.31
CA LEU A 150 0.84 24.23 9.22
C LEU A 150 0.31 23.76 7.85
N ILE A 151 1.12 23.06 7.12
CA ILE A 151 0.67 22.33 5.93
C ILE A 151 -0.03 21.06 6.40
N VAL A 152 -1.34 20.95 6.12
CA VAL A 152 -2.15 19.78 6.42
C VAL A 152 -2.88 19.40 5.13
N TYR A 153 -2.73 18.15 4.70
CA TYR A 153 -3.37 17.66 3.48
C TYR A 153 -3.80 16.20 3.65
N THR A 154 -4.70 15.76 2.79
CA THR A 154 -5.06 14.34 2.71
C THR A 154 -4.39 13.74 1.48
N SER A 155 -3.71 12.61 1.66
CA SER A 155 -3.14 11.89 0.53
C SER A 155 -4.22 11.15 -0.23
N CYS A 156 -4.29 11.34 -1.54
CA CYS A 156 -5.14 10.52 -2.42
C CYS A 156 -4.65 9.07 -2.52
N LEU A 157 -3.43 8.79 -2.05
CA LEU A 157 -2.76 7.50 -2.16
C LEU A 157 -3.32 6.41 -1.25
N LEU A 158 -4.24 6.73 -0.36
CA LEU A 158 -4.99 5.71 0.38
C LEU A 158 -5.89 4.85 -0.52
N TYR A 159 -6.11 5.25 -1.77
CA TYR A 159 -6.85 4.47 -2.76
C TYR A 159 -5.98 3.71 -3.76
N THR A 160 -4.75 4.13 -3.92
CA THR A 160 -3.78 3.45 -4.78
C THR A 160 -2.55 3.20 -3.91
N SER A 161 -2.45 2.03 -3.35
CA SER A 161 -1.39 1.60 -2.43
C SER A 161 0.01 1.71 -3.07
N ASP A 162 0.48 2.90 -3.27
CA ASP A 162 1.83 3.13 -3.72
C ASP A 162 2.58 3.96 -2.67
N ALA A 163 3.05 3.27 -1.62
CA ALA A 163 3.93 3.86 -0.62
C ALA A 163 5.33 4.15 -1.19
N ALA A 164 5.55 3.88 -2.48
CA ALA A 164 6.80 4.16 -3.17
C ALA A 164 6.85 5.57 -3.77
N ASP A 165 5.73 6.30 -3.78
CA ASP A 165 5.63 7.65 -4.33
C ASP A 165 5.71 8.77 -3.26
N ASP A 166 5.98 8.42 -1.98
CA ASP A 166 6.17 9.38 -0.89
C ASP A 166 7.65 9.61 -0.56
#